data_79db95d3e65263f9b457fd06dfc3e538
#
_entry.id   79db95d3e65263f9b457fd06dfc3e538
#
_cell.length_a   1.000
_cell.length_b   1.000
_cell.length_c   1.000
_cell.angle_alpha   90.00
_cell.angle_beta   90.00
_cell.angle_gamma   90.00
#
_symmetry.space_group_name_H-M   'P 1'
#
loop_
_entity.id
_entity.type
_entity.pdbx_description
1 polymer ?
#
loop_
_entity_poly.entity_id
_entity_poly.type
_entity_poly.pdbx_seq_one_letter_code
_entity_poly.pdbx_strand_id
1 'polypeptide(L)'
;QRQMCIRDSIGRGQRELIIGDRQTGKTAIAIDTILNQRENYRQGKPVYCIYVAVGQKASSVAALVNVLKTHGAMDYTVVLAANASDSAAMRYYAPFAGATIGEYFRDSGRHALVVYDDLSKQAVAYREISLILRRPSGREAYPGDIFYLHSRLLERAAKIISNDEVASAMNDLPEPLKPVIKGGGSLTALPIIETQAGDVSAYIPTNVISITDGQIFLETSLFNEGVRPAINVGVSVSRVGGNAQVKAMKKIAGTLKIDQAQYRELESFSKFGGDLDPVTQMVIDKGQKNARLLVQPQYAPMPVEEEIAIIYCGTQGLLQRVPLKHVGDFEKYFLDILRVRYRKEVLDELKVGRLDEVVAALLEEVAKEVADKFAAPVKQTEEFVDK
;
A
#
# COMPACT_ATOMS: atom_id res chain seq x y z
N GLN A 1 0.00 -4.61 0.02
CA GLN A 1 1.35 -4.46 0.56
C GLN A 1 2.40 -5.04 -0.38
N ARG A 2 2.39 -6.35 -0.72
CA ARG A 2 3.36 -6.97 -1.63
C ARG A 2 3.48 -6.27 -2.97
N GLN A 3 2.36 -5.89 -3.58
CA GLN A 3 2.36 -5.13 -4.83
C GLN A 3 2.89 -3.70 -4.64
N MET A 4 2.68 -3.10 -3.47
CA MET A 4 3.24 -1.79 -3.16
C MET A 4 4.77 -1.84 -3.03
N CYS A 5 5.33 -2.92 -2.46
CA CYS A 5 6.79 -3.08 -2.36
C CYS A 5 7.49 -3.13 -3.71
N ILE A 6 6.80 -3.51 -4.80
CA ILE A 6 7.37 -3.51 -6.15
C ILE A 6 7.68 -2.10 -6.62
N ARG A 7 6.84 -1.15 -6.23
CA ARG A 7 7.03 0.25 -6.62
C ARG A 7 7.77 1.01 -5.56
N ASP A 8 7.23 1.07 -4.35
CA ASP A 8 7.83 1.86 -3.30
C ASP A 8 7.08 1.70 -1.98
N SER A 9 7.82 1.72 -0.88
CA SER A 9 7.24 1.82 0.45
C SER A 9 6.86 3.26 0.76
N ILE A 10 5.88 3.45 1.64
CA ILE A 10 5.45 4.79 2.08
C ILE A 10 6.38 5.26 3.20
N GLY A 11 7.07 6.37 2.97
CA GLY A 11 7.93 7.01 3.97
C GLY A 11 7.13 7.78 5.01
N ARG A 12 7.67 7.87 6.23
CA ARG A 12 7.06 8.69 7.29
C ARG A 12 7.10 10.18 6.90
N GLY A 13 5.94 10.82 6.94
CA GLY A 13 5.77 12.23 6.51
C GLY A 13 5.39 12.39 5.05
N GLN A 14 5.26 11.30 4.30
CA GLN A 14 4.88 11.28 2.89
C GLN A 14 3.37 11.42 2.72
N ARG A 15 2.97 11.93 1.54
CA ARG A 15 1.59 11.99 1.06
C ARG A 15 1.46 11.00 -0.10
N GLU A 16 0.82 9.87 0.11
CA GLU A 16 0.62 8.86 -0.93
C GLU A 16 -0.86 8.72 -1.26
N LEU A 17 -1.23 9.04 -2.49
CA LEU A 17 -2.61 8.99 -2.96
C LEU A 17 -3.04 7.55 -3.25
N ILE A 18 -4.21 7.14 -2.77
CA ILE A 18 -4.89 5.91 -3.18
C ILE A 18 -6.03 6.30 -4.10
N ILE A 19 -5.94 5.91 -5.38
CA ILE A 19 -6.87 6.35 -6.42
C ILE A 19 -7.41 5.17 -7.23
N GLY A 20 -8.66 5.22 -7.63
CA GLY A 20 -9.32 4.20 -8.46
C GLY A 20 -10.84 4.29 -8.39
N ASP A 21 -11.50 3.47 -9.18
CA ASP A 21 -12.95 3.44 -9.27
C ASP A 21 -13.60 2.93 -7.98
N ARG A 22 -14.92 3.08 -7.90
CA ARG A 22 -15.71 2.59 -6.78
C ARG A 22 -15.53 1.08 -6.62
N GLN A 23 -15.41 0.61 -5.36
CA GLN A 23 -15.29 -0.83 -5.00
C GLN A 23 -14.03 -1.55 -5.51
N THR A 24 -12.97 -0.84 -5.90
CA THR A 24 -11.69 -1.45 -6.30
C THR A 24 -10.78 -1.83 -5.13
N GLY A 25 -11.21 -1.62 -3.87
CA GLY A 25 -10.45 -1.99 -2.68
C GLY A 25 -9.61 -0.87 -2.06
N LYS A 26 -9.84 0.41 -2.40
CA LYS A 26 -9.12 1.57 -1.83
C LYS A 26 -9.14 1.58 -0.30
N THR A 27 -10.32 1.50 0.29
CA THR A 27 -10.53 1.44 1.75
C THR A 27 -9.85 0.22 2.38
N ALA A 28 -9.83 -0.93 1.69
CA ALA A 28 -9.18 -2.13 2.19
C ALA A 28 -7.67 -1.93 2.37
N ILE A 29 -6.99 -1.29 1.41
CA ILE A 29 -5.56 -0.96 1.50
C ILE A 29 -5.30 -0.03 2.69
N ALA A 30 -6.15 0.98 2.88
CA ALA A 30 -6.01 1.91 4.00
C ALA A 30 -6.19 1.19 5.35
N ILE A 31 -7.18 0.29 5.47
CA ILE A 31 -7.39 -0.51 6.68
C ILE A 31 -6.19 -1.43 6.92
N ASP A 32 -5.70 -2.14 5.91
CA ASP A 32 -4.53 -3.02 6.04
C ASP A 32 -3.29 -2.25 6.48
N THR A 33 -3.13 -1.00 6.01
CA THR A 33 -2.05 -0.13 6.46
C THR A 33 -2.17 0.22 7.96
N ILE A 34 -3.38 0.47 8.46
CA ILE A 34 -3.65 0.68 9.88
C ILE A 34 -3.37 -0.61 10.68
N LEU A 35 -3.88 -1.75 10.24
CA LEU A 35 -3.69 -3.04 10.93
C LEU A 35 -2.22 -3.42 11.02
N ASN A 36 -1.41 -3.06 10.03
CA ASN A 36 0.03 -3.31 10.01
C ASN A 36 0.80 -2.52 11.07
N GLN A 37 0.22 -1.49 11.69
CA GLN A 37 0.86 -0.73 12.76
C GLN A 37 0.79 -1.41 14.13
N ARG A 38 0.04 -2.52 14.25
CA ARG A 38 -0.13 -3.25 15.52
C ARG A 38 1.18 -3.69 16.15
N GLU A 39 2.13 -4.16 15.34
CA GLU A 39 3.43 -4.60 15.84
C GLU A 39 4.26 -3.43 16.35
N ASN A 40 4.25 -2.29 15.66
CA ASN A 40 4.89 -1.07 16.11
C ASN A 40 4.33 -0.59 17.47
N TYR A 41 3.01 -0.71 17.64
CA TYR A 41 2.34 -0.38 18.90
C TYR A 41 2.78 -1.29 20.03
N ARG A 42 2.84 -2.62 19.81
CA ARG A 42 3.30 -3.60 20.78
C ARG A 42 4.75 -3.43 21.20
N GLN A 43 5.60 -2.97 20.28
CA GLN A 43 7.02 -2.69 20.53
C GLN A 43 7.27 -1.34 21.21
N GLY A 44 6.23 -0.61 21.61
CA GLY A 44 6.36 0.69 22.27
C GLY A 44 6.79 1.85 21.34
N LYS A 45 6.68 1.65 20.03
CA LYS A 45 6.97 2.66 18.99
C LYS A 45 5.71 2.92 18.15
N PRO A 46 4.61 3.40 18.76
CA PRO A 46 3.32 3.50 18.09
C PRO A 46 3.36 4.46 16.90
N VAL A 47 2.59 4.11 15.87
CA VAL A 47 2.09 5.04 14.88
C VAL A 47 0.60 5.22 15.15
N TYR A 48 0.22 6.41 15.60
CA TYR A 48 -1.18 6.72 15.87
C TYR A 48 -1.93 6.93 14.56
N CYS A 49 -3.00 6.20 14.37
CA CYS A 49 -3.76 6.23 13.14
C CYS A 49 -5.01 7.09 13.29
N ILE A 50 -5.30 7.92 12.31
CA ILE A 50 -6.52 8.74 12.25
C ILE A 50 -7.25 8.36 10.97
N TYR A 51 -8.43 7.77 11.09
CA TYR A 51 -9.26 7.46 9.94
C TYR A 51 -10.41 8.48 9.84
N VAL A 52 -10.42 9.25 8.78
CA VAL A 52 -11.42 10.28 8.52
C VAL A 52 -12.38 9.80 7.44
N ALA A 53 -13.58 9.37 7.85
CA ALA A 53 -14.66 8.99 6.96
C ALA A 53 -15.43 10.25 6.51
N VAL A 54 -15.44 10.52 5.20
CA VAL A 54 -16.13 11.69 4.64
C VAL A 54 -17.24 11.25 3.70
N GLY A 55 -18.48 11.61 4.03
CA GLY A 55 -19.63 11.31 3.19
C GLY A 55 -19.92 9.83 2.99
N GLN A 56 -19.50 8.98 3.92
CA GLN A 56 -19.78 7.55 3.92
C GLN A 56 -21.12 7.24 4.62
N LYS A 57 -21.67 6.06 4.34
CA LYS A 57 -22.85 5.57 5.06
C LYS A 57 -22.45 5.21 6.50
N ALA A 58 -23.29 5.54 7.49
CA ALA A 58 -23.03 5.19 8.89
C ALA A 58 -22.80 3.68 9.10
N SER A 59 -23.51 2.83 8.35
CA SER A 59 -23.31 1.37 8.38
C SER A 59 -21.92 0.95 7.93
N SER A 60 -21.35 1.63 6.91
CA SER A 60 -19.99 1.36 6.44
C SER A 60 -18.94 1.75 7.49
N VAL A 61 -19.14 2.89 8.16
CA VAL A 61 -18.27 3.33 9.25
C VAL A 61 -18.36 2.37 10.43
N ALA A 62 -19.56 1.91 10.79
CA ALA A 62 -19.76 0.93 11.87
C ALA A 62 -19.06 -0.41 11.54
N ALA A 63 -19.17 -0.89 10.30
CA ALA A 63 -18.46 -2.09 9.85
C ALA A 63 -16.93 -1.94 9.94
N LEU A 64 -16.38 -0.80 9.52
CA LEU A 64 -14.97 -0.48 9.64
C LEU A 64 -14.50 -0.47 11.09
N VAL A 65 -15.23 0.20 11.98
CA VAL A 65 -14.92 0.23 13.42
C VAL A 65 -14.92 -1.20 14.00
N ASN A 66 -15.86 -2.04 13.57
CA ASN A 66 -15.90 -3.43 14.01
C ASN A 66 -14.66 -4.22 13.53
N VAL A 67 -14.21 -4.03 12.28
CA VAL A 67 -12.98 -4.63 11.77
C VAL A 67 -11.77 -4.19 12.60
N LEU A 68 -11.62 -2.88 12.89
CA LEU A 68 -10.53 -2.37 13.70
C LEU A 68 -10.56 -2.93 15.13
N LYS A 69 -11.75 -3.05 15.73
CA LYS A 69 -11.93 -3.67 17.07
C LYS A 69 -11.53 -5.14 17.07
N THR A 70 -12.03 -5.91 16.12
CA THR A 70 -11.75 -7.35 16.01
C THR A 70 -10.25 -7.64 15.88
N HIS A 71 -9.51 -6.76 15.20
CA HIS A 71 -8.07 -6.90 15.01
C HIS A 71 -7.23 -6.17 16.08
N GLY A 72 -7.85 -5.58 17.12
CA GLY A 72 -7.15 -4.87 18.20
C GLY A 72 -6.43 -3.59 17.74
N ALA A 73 -6.94 -2.92 16.70
CA ALA A 73 -6.35 -1.70 16.16
C ALA A 73 -6.96 -0.42 16.78
N MET A 74 -8.02 -0.52 17.56
CA MET A 74 -8.67 0.65 18.19
C MET A 74 -7.82 1.29 19.28
N ASP A 75 -6.85 0.57 19.86
CA ASP A 75 -5.97 1.09 20.91
C ASP A 75 -5.07 2.23 20.43
N TYR A 76 -4.79 2.27 19.11
CA TYR A 76 -3.94 3.27 18.48
C TYR A 76 -4.64 4.00 17.32
N THR A 77 -5.96 3.86 17.17
CA THR A 77 -6.72 4.44 16.05
C THR A 77 -7.85 5.33 16.53
N VAL A 78 -7.92 6.54 15.99
CA VAL A 78 -9.04 7.48 16.11
C VAL A 78 -9.88 7.43 14.84
N VAL A 79 -11.19 7.27 14.96
CA VAL A 79 -12.13 7.33 13.83
C VAL A 79 -12.94 8.61 13.92
N LEU A 80 -12.82 9.47 12.93
CA LEU A 80 -13.60 10.69 12.78
C LEU A 80 -14.57 10.50 11.60
N ALA A 81 -15.86 10.66 11.83
CA ALA A 81 -16.86 10.45 10.78
C ALA A 81 -17.71 11.70 10.54
N ALA A 82 -17.79 12.11 9.28
CA ALA A 82 -18.82 13.01 8.75
C ALA A 82 -19.61 12.22 7.71
N ASN A 83 -20.76 11.70 8.10
CA ASN A 83 -21.55 10.78 7.28
C ASN A 83 -22.20 11.48 6.07
N ALA A 84 -22.74 10.70 5.15
CA ALA A 84 -23.43 11.22 3.97
C ALA A 84 -24.67 12.05 4.30
N SER A 85 -25.32 11.78 5.46
CA SER A 85 -26.47 12.51 5.97
C SER A 85 -26.12 13.83 6.69
N ASP A 86 -24.83 14.02 7.02
CA ASP A 86 -24.39 15.22 7.72
C ASP A 86 -24.30 16.42 6.76
N SER A 87 -24.32 17.63 7.30
CA SER A 87 -24.24 18.86 6.50
C SER A 87 -22.98 18.94 5.66
N ALA A 88 -23.02 19.67 4.54
CA ALA A 88 -21.83 19.92 3.73
C ALA A 88 -20.70 20.55 4.54
N ALA A 89 -21.02 21.42 5.52
CA ALA A 89 -20.03 22.02 6.40
C ALA A 89 -19.28 20.96 7.23
N MET A 90 -19.96 19.96 7.79
CA MET A 90 -19.32 18.89 8.54
C MET A 90 -18.40 18.05 7.65
N ARG A 91 -18.87 17.69 6.45
CA ARG A 91 -18.06 16.94 5.47
C ARG A 91 -16.85 17.73 4.97
N TYR A 92 -16.98 19.06 4.92
CA TYR A 92 -15.86 19.97 4.57
C TYR A 92 -14.81 20.04 5.67
N TYR A 93 -15.22 20.20 6.95
CA TYR A 93 -14.28 20.40 8.05
C TYR A 93 -13.66 19.10 8.60
N ALA A 94 -14.30 17.95 8.45
CA ALA A 94 -13.81 16.70 9.02
C ALA A 94 -12.34 16.36 8.64
N PRO A 95 -11.88 16.48 7.38
CA PRO A 95 -10.48 16.25 7.05
C PRO A 95 -9.50 17.18 7.77
N PHE A 96 -9.85 18.45 7.95
CA PHE A 96 -9.02 19.40 8.68
C PHE A 96 -8.94 19.06 10.17
N ALA A 97 -10.05 18.66 10.79
CA ALA A 97 -10.06 18.19 12.17
C ALA A 97 -9.18 16.94 12.34
N GLY A 98 -9.26 15.98 11.41
CA GLY A 98 -8.40 14.80 11.40
C GLY A 98 -6.92 15.15 11.24
N ALA A 99 -6.59 16.10 10.38
CA ALA A 99 -5.22 16.62 10.23
C ALA A 99 -4.70 17.23 11.54
N THR A 100 -5.53 18.04 12.23
CA THR A 100 -5.14 18.67 13.51
C THR A 100 -4.87 17.63 14.60
N ILE A 101 -5.65 16.55 14.68
CA ILE A 101 -5.36 15.44 15.59
C ILE A 101 -4.00 14.80 15.24
N GLY A 102 -3.73 14.60 13.95
CA GLY A 102 -2.44 14.06 13.47
C GLY A 102 -1.25 14.97 13.78
N GLU A 103 -1.43 16.29 13.65
CA GLU A 103 -0.41 17.28 13.98
C GLU A 103 -0.05 17.28 15.45
N TYR A 104 -1.00 17.13 16.35
CA TYR A 104 -0.73 16.99 17.77
C TYR A 104 0.27 15.86 18.07
N PHE A 105 0.13 14.71 17.41
CA PHE A 105 1.10 13.64 17.55
C PHE A 105 2.43 13.99 16.88
N ARG A 106 2.41 14.52 15.67
CA ARG A 106 3.61 14.94 14.92
C ARG A 106 4.44 15.93 15.74
N ASP A 107 3.81 16.99 16.22
CA ASP A 107 4.50 18.11 16.89
C ASP A 107 4.97 17.74 18.30
N SER A 108 4.40 16.69 18.90
CA SER A 108 4.88 16.10 20.17
C SER A 108 5.93 15.00 20.00
N GLY A 109 6.61 14.92 18.83
CA GLY A 109 7.69 13.97 18.56
C GLY A 109 7.22 12.54 18.28
N ARG A 110 5.92 12.33 18.09
CA ARG A 110 5.33 11.02 17.82
C ARG A 110 5.03 10.84 16.33
N HIS A 111 4.66 9.63 15.94
CA HIS A 111 4.32 9.34 14.55
C HIS A 111 2.82 9.18 14.39
N ALA A 112 2.26 9.80 13.36
CA ALA A 112 0.85 9.66 13.00
C ALA A 112 0.68 9.30 11.53
N LEU A 113 -0.40 8.59 11.25
CA LEU A 113 -0.90 8.24 9.93
C LEU A 113 -2.35 8.72 9.83
N VAL A 114 -2.66 9.58 8.87
CA VAL A 114 -4.04 10.00 8.60
C VAL A 114 -4.52 9.46 7.26
N VAL A 115 -5.69 8.85 7.27
CA VAL A 115 -6.41 8.39 6.08
C VAL A 115 -7.62 9.29 5.85
N TYR A 116 -7.77 9.82 4.65
CA TYR A 116 -8.94 10.61 4.26
C TYR A 116 -9.79 9.81 3.26
N ASP A 117 -10.88 9.22 3.71
CA ASP A 117 -11.74 8.37 2.89
C ASP A 117 -13.15 8.97 2.74
N ASP A 118 -13.46 9.78 1.71
CA ASP A 118 -12.58 10.18 0.60
C ASP A 118 -12.61 11.70 0.38
N LEU A 119 -11.56 12.24 -0.21
CA LEU A 119 -11.46 13.67 -0.52
C LEU A 119 -12.32 14.09 -1.74
N SER A 120 -12.76 13.14 -2.58
CA SER A 120 -13.74 13.45 -3.66
C SER A 120 -15.04 13.96 -3.06
N LYS A 121 -15.49 13.36 -1.95
CA LYS A 121 -16.71 13.80 -1.24
C LYS A 121 -16.52 15.12 -0.48
N GLN A 122 -15.31 15.37 0.03
CA GLN A 122 -14.98 16.70 0.56
C GLN A 122 -15.07 17.78 -0.53
N ALA A 123 -14.52 17.51 -1.73
CA ALA A 123 -14.61 18.43 -2.85
C ALA A 123 -16.07 18.72 -3.26
N VAL A 124 -16.92 17.68 -3.32
CA VAL A 124 -18.36 17.83 -3.57
C VAL A 124 -19.03 18.69 -2.50
N ALA A 125 -18.72 18.48 -1.22
CA ALA A 125 -19.26 19.30 -0.13
C ALA A 125 -18.82 20.77 -0.26
N TYR A 126 -17.56 21.01 -0.64
CA TYR A 126 -17.07 22.37 -0.86
C TYR A 126 -17.73 23.04 -2.08
N ARG A 127 -17.97 22.30 -3.16
CA ARG A 127 -18.75 22.77 -4.31
C ARG A 127 -20.17 23.14 -3.90
N GLU A 128 -20.85 22.31 -3.12
CA GLU A 128 -22.18 22.56 -2.59
C GLU A 128 -22.24 23.86 -1.78
N ILE A 129 -21.34 24.06 -0.83
CA ILE A 129 -21.22 25.28 -0.03
C ILE A 129 -20.99 26.49 -0.95
N SER A 130 -20.08 26.39 -1.89
CA SER A 130 -19.71 27.49 -2.79
C SER A 130 -20.88 27.91 -3.70
N LEU A 131 -21.66 26.95 -4.18
CA LEU A 131 -22.87 27.22 -4.99
C LEU A 131 -23.97 27.90 -4.17
N ILE A 132 -24.20 27.45 -2.92
CA ILE A 132 -25.16 28.10 -2.00
C ILE A 132 -24.73 29.55 -1.72
N LEU A 133 -23.44 29.80 -1.55
CA LEU A 133 -22.88 31.12 -1.34
C LEU A 133 -22.75 31.95 -2.64
N ARG A 134 -23.27 31.42 -3.77
CA ARG A 134 -23.20 32.06 -5.10
C ARG A 134 -21.79 32.48 -5.51
N ARG A 135 -20.76 31.72 -5.12
CA ARG A 135 -19.39 31.97 -5.57
C ARG A 135 -19.25 31.57 -7.06
N PRO A 136 -18.41 32.29 -7.82
CA PRO A 136 -18.18 31.94 -9.24
C PRO A 136 -17.68 30.51 -9.35
N SER A 137 -18.28 29.72 -10.25
CA SER A 137 -17.88 28.35 -10.55
C SER A 137 -16.99 28.29 -11.79
N GLY A 138 -16.01 27.39 -11.76
CA GLY A 138 -15.13 27.07 -12.87
C GLY A 138 -15.43 25.68 -13.44
N ARG A 139 -14.37 24.96 -13.80
CA ARG A 139 -14.45 23.60 -14.38
C ARG A 139 -15.23 22.66 -13.45
N GLU A 140 -16.14 21.87 -14.02
CA GLU A 140 -17.02 20.91 -13.33
C GLU A 140 -17.83 21.54 -12.18
N ALA A 141 -18.14 22.84 -12.31
CA ALA A 141 -18.84 23.65 -11.31
C ALA A 141 -18.12 23.77 -9.95
N TYR A 142 -16.83 23.45 -9.87
CA TYR A 142 -16.02 23.70 -8.69
C TYR A 142 -15.62 25.18 -8.61
N PRO A 143 -15.46 25.74 -7.39
CA PRO A 143 -14.94 27.09 -7.21
C PRO A 143 -13.46 27.16 -7.64
N GLY A 144 -12.97 28.33 -8.03
CA GLY A 144 -11.62 28.53 -8.54
C GLY A 144 -10.50 28.16 -7.55
N ASP A 145 -10.79 28.18 -6.26
CA ASP A 145 -9.87 27.84 -5.18
C ASP A 145 -9.92 26.36 -4.73
N ILE A 146 -10.55 25.47 -5.49
CA ILE A 146 -10.66 24.04 -5.14
C ILE A 146 -9.29 23.37 -4.97
N PHE A 147 -8.29 23.76 -5.74
CA PHE A 147 -6.93 23.27 -5.59
C PHE A 147 -6.39 23.59 -4.19
N TYR A 148 -6.63 24.79 -3.71
CA TYR A 148 -6.17 25.23 -2.38
C TYR A 148 -6.86 24.46 -1.24
N LEU A 149 -8.08 23.96 -1.45
CA LEU A 149 -8.76 23.09 -0.47
C LEU A 149 -7.88 21.89 -0.08
N HIS A 150 -7.39 21.15 -1.07
CA HIS A 150 -6.62 19.93 -0.86
C HIS A 150 -5.14 20.21 -0.60
N SER A 151 -4.54 21.22 -1.24
CA SER A 151 -3.13 21.52 -1.02
C SER A 151 -2.86 21.95 0.42
N ARG A 152 -3.62 22.90 0.98
CA ARG A 152 -3.47 23.32 2.38
C ARG A 152 -3.77 22.22 3.41
N LEU A 153 -4.55 21.19 3.04
CA LEU A 153 -4.78 20.02 3.88
C LEU A 153 -3.58 19.08 3.84
N LEU A 154 -3.14 18.72 2.64
CA LEU A 154 -2.13 17.68 2.44
C LEU A 154 -0.71 18.17 2.73
N GLU A 155 -0.41 19.45 2.54
CA GLU A 155 0.88 20.04 2.92
C GLU A 155 1.16 20.05 4.43
N ARG A 156 0.15 19.80 5.25
CA ARG A 156 0.30 19.58 6.69
C ARG A 156 0.99 18.27 7.04
N ALA A 157 0.98 17.28 6.12
CA ALA A 157 1.74 16.05 6.28
C ALA A 157 3.23 16.33 6.08
N ALA A 158 4.02 16.02 7.12
CA ALA A 158 5.46 16.30 7.13
C ALA A 158 6.18 15.42 8.15
N LYS A 159 7.50 15.35 8.05
CA LYS A 159 8.38 14.84 9.08
C LYS A 159 9.15 15.99 9.70
N ILE A 160 9.07 16.12 11.01
CA ILE A 160 9.76 17.20 11.77
C ILE A 160 11.22 16.81 11.97
N ILE A 161 12.10 17.82 11.96
CA ILE A 161 13.51 17.67 12.28
C ILE A 161 13.71 17.06 13.67
N SER A 162 14.73 16.23 13.84
CA SER A 162 14.95 15.50 15.10
C SER A 162 15.53 16.36 16.23
N ASN A 163 15.93 17.61 15.96
CA ASN A 163 16.44 18.54 16.95
C ASN A 163 15.29 19.29 17.64
N ASP A 164 15.14 19.13 18.94
CA ASP A 164 14.03 19.70 19.72
C ASP A 164 14.09 21.23 19.77
N GLU A 165 15.28 21.86 19.83
CA GLU A 165 15.44 23.31 19.85
C GLU A 165 14.95 23.92 18.53
N VAL A 166 15.36 23.31 17.40
CA VAL A 166 14.92 23.78 16.08
C VAL A 166 13.42 23.54 15.89
N ALA A 167 12.90 22.40 16.35
CA ALA A 167 11.48 22.09 16.28
C ALA A 167 10.65 23.10 17.10
N SER A 168 11.13 23.49 18.28
CA SER A 168 10.46 24.48 19.15
C SER A 168 10.54 25.92 18.60
N ALA A 169 11.50 26.21 17.74
CA ALA A 169 11.67 27.50 17.08
C ALA A 169 10.86 27.66 15.79
N MET A 170 10.10 26.64 15.38
CA MET A 170 9.25 26.71 14.19
C MET A 170 8.18 27.80 14.34
N ASN A 171 7.93 28.54 13.26
CA ASN A 171 6.89 29.56 13.22
C ASN A 171 5.48 28.91 13.27
N ASP A 172 4.51 29.72 13.71
CA ASP A 172 3.08 29.38 13.69
C ASP A 172 2.64 28.18 14.56
N LEU A 173 3.43 27.86 15.60
CA LEU A 173 3.03 26.85 16.57
C LEU A 173 1.93 27.39 17.50
N PRO A 174 0.80 26.67 17.67
CA PRO A 174 -0.22 27.06 18.63
C PRO A 174 0.34 27.13 20.06
N GLU A 175 0.06 28.22 20.77
CA GLU A 175 0.54 28.43 22.15
C GLU A 175 0.32 27.22 23.09
N PRO A 176 -0.85 26.53 23.06
CA PRO A 176 -1.09 25.36 23.91
C PRO A 176 -0.17 24.17 23.62
N LEU A 177 0.44 24.12 22.41
CA LEU A 177 1.33 23.02 22.02
C LEU A 177 2.79 23.26 22.38
N LYS A 178 3.20 24.52 22.59
CA LYS A 178 4.60 24.88 22.91
C LYS A 178 5.23 24.02 24.01
N PRO A 179 4.55 23.71 25.13
CA PRO A 179 5.12 22.88 26.20
C PRO A 179 5.39 21.42 25.83
N VAL A 180 4.74 20.91 24.78
CA VAL A 180 4.79 19.49 24.39
C VAL A 180 5.55 19.24 23.09
N ILE A 181 6.08 20.29 22.46
CA ILE A 181 6.80 20.19 21.19
C ILE A 181 8.09 19.42 21.35
N LYS A 182 8.29 18.46 20.45
CA LYS A 182 9.50 17.65 20.33
C LYS A 182 9.79 17.39 18.85
N GLY A 183 11.07 17.32 18.53
CA GLY A 183 11.53 16.93 17.19
C GLY A 183 11.30 15.45 16.87
N GLY A 184 11.51 15.10 15.60
CA GLY A 184 11.50 13.72 15.11
C GLY A 184 10.13 13.13 14.81
N GLY A 185 9.04 13.80 15.15
CA GLY A 185 7.67 13.35 14.83
C GLY A 185 7.35 13.38 13.33
N SER A 186 6.28 12.70 12.93
CA SER A 186 5.83 12.70 11.54
C SER A 186 4.32 12.55 11.44
N LEU A 187 3.74 13.16 10.39
CA LEU A 187 2.37 12.95 9.95
C LEU A 187 2.40 12.47 8.51
N THR A 188 2.02 11.23 8.29
CA THR A 188 1.89 10.61 6.96
C THR A 188 0.43 10.68 6.51
N ALA A 189 0.16 11.07 5.27
CA ALA A 189 -1.19 11.20 4.75
C ALA A 189 -1.48 10.20 3.63
N LEU A 190 -2.61 9.51 3.73
CA LEU A 190 -3.17 8.64 2.70
C LEU A 190 -4.53 9.20 2.25
N PRO A 191 -4.56 10.19 1.35
CA PRO A 191 -5.79 10.62 0.72
C PRO A 191 -6.32 9.54 -0.22
N ILE A 192 -7.65 9.37 -0.23
CA ILE A 192 -8.37 8.52 -1.16
C ILE A 192 -9.15 9.38 -2.13
N ILE A 193 -9.03 9.09 -3.43
CA ILE A 193 -9.81 9.72 -4.49
C ILE A 193 -10.57 8.63 -5.26
N GLU A 194 -11.84 8.89 -5.53
CA GLU A 194 -12.68 8.04 -6.35
C GLU A 194 -12.67 8.55 -7.80
N THR A 195 -12.36 7.68 -8.76
CA THR A 195 -12.47 7.94 -10.19
C THR A 195 -13.76 7.34 -10.74
N GLN A 196 -14.12 7.75 -11.97
CA GLN A 196 -15.19 7.16 -12.75
C GLN A 196 -14.59 6.57 -14.03
N ALA A 197 -14.82 5.29 -14.28
CA ALA A 197 -14.29 4.57 -15.44
C ALA A 197 -12.75 4.71 -15.62
N GLY A 198 -12.00 4.79 -14.53
CA GLY A 198 -10.56 4.93 -14.55
C GLY A 198 -10.04 6.29 -14.98
N ASP A 199 -10.91 7.32 -15.14
CA ASP A 199 -10.51 8.64 -15.61
C ASP A 199 -9.72 9.42 -14.55
N VAL A 200 -8.40 9.39 -14.68
CA VAL A 200 -7.46 10.18 -13.86
C VAL A 200 -7.27 11.61 -14.36
N SER A 201 -7.80 11.94 -15.56
CA SER A 201 -7.70 13.26 -16.16
C SER A 201 -8.79 14.22 -15.70
N ALA A 202 -9.78 13.73 -14.94
CA ALA A 202 -10.80 14.54 -14.30
C ALA A 202 -10.19 15.59 -13.35
N TYR A 203 -10.93 16.64 -13.04
CA TYR A 203 -10.39 17.83 -12.38
C TYR A 203 -9.84 17.54 -10.98
N ILE A 204 -10.59 16.84 -10.12
CA ILE A 204 -10.15 16.54 -8.75
C ILE A 204 -9.00 15.53 -8.72
N PRO A 205 -9.03 14.38 -9.44
CA PRO A 205 -7.88 13.49 -9.55
C PRO A 205 -6.58 14.19 -9.95
N THR A 206 -6.61 14.98 -11.03
CA THR A 206 -5.43 15.71 -11.53
C THR A 206 -4.85 16.64 -10.49
N ASN A 207 -5.69 17.39 -9.77
CA ASN A 207 -5.25 18.29 -8.70
C ASN A 207 -4.56 17.52 -7.57
N VAL A 208 -5.15 16.45 -7.09
CA VAL A 208 -4.59 15.70 -5.94
C VAL A 208 -3.33 14.93 -6.32
N ILE A 209 -3.24 14.38 -7.54
CA ILE A 209 -2.01 13.76 -8.06
C ILE A 209 -0.84 14.77 -8.05
N SER A 210 -1.10 16.03 -8.40
CA SER A 210 -0.06 17.06 -8.41
C SER A 210 0.42 17.48 -7.02
N ILE A 211 -0.44 17.39 -6.01
CA ILE A 211 -0.13 17.75 -4.61
C ILE A 211 0.63 16.63 -3.89
N THR A 212 0.34 15.37 -4.22
CA THR A 212 0.88 14.21 -3.51
C THR A 212 2.27 13.80 -3.98
N ASP A 213 2.98 13.05 -3.16
CA ASP A 213 4.34 12.55 -3.44
C ASP A 213 4.34 11.26 -4.26
N GLY A 214 3.17 10.80 -4.67
CA GLY A 214 2.95 9.61 -5.48
C GLY A 214 1.49 9.14 -5.40
N GLN A 215 1.18 8.12 -6.21
CA GLN A 215 -0.14 7.50 -6.24
C GLN A 215 -0.08 5.99 -6.37
N ILE A 216 -0.99 5.32 -5.67
CA ILE A 216 -1.33 3.91 -5.79
C ILE A 216 -2.62 3.84 -6.62
N PHE A 217 -2.50 3.41 -7.87
CA PHE A 217 -3.63 3.31 -8.79
C PHE A 217 -4.25 1.91 -8.76
N LEU A 218 -5.55 1.84 -8.44
CA LEU A 218 -6.31 0.60 -8.47
C LEU A 218 -7.17 0.54 -9.73
N GLU A 219 -7.07 -0.58 -10.42
CA GLU A 219 -7.72 -0.82 -11.72
C GLU A 219 -8.84 -1.85 -11.60
N THR A 220 -10.00 -1.52 -12.17
CA THR A 220 -11.21 -2.36 -12.12
C THR A 220 -11.03 -3.68 -12.87
N SER A 221 -10.31 -3.67 -13.99
CA SER A 221 -10.00 -4.88 -14.76
C SER A 221 -9.24 -5.90 -13.92
N LEU A 222 -8.15 -5.49 -13.25
CA LEU A 222 -7.37 -6.34 -12.36
C LEU A 222 -8.20 -6.87 -11.18
N PHE A 223 -9.10 -6.04 -10.63
CA PHE A 223 -9.98 -6.46 -9.56
C PHE A 223 -10.93 -7.58 -10.00
N ASN A 224 -11.50 -7.46 -11.20
CA ASN A 224 -12.41 -8.43 -11.79
C ASN A 224 -11.69 -9.73 -12.19
N GLU A 225 -10.43 -9.66 -12.61
CA GLU A 225 -9.57 -10.82 -12.88
C GLU A 225 -9.14 -11.56 -11.60
N GLY A 226 -9.48 -11.04 -10.42
CA GLY A 226 -9.14 -11.64 -9.13
C GLY A 226 -7.75 -11.28 -8.60
N VAL A 227 -7.06 -10.35 -9.25
CA VAL A 227 -5.80 -9.77 -8.75
C VAL A 227 -6.13 -8.80 -7.61
N ARG A 228 -5.91 -9.21 -6.37
CA ARG A 228 -6.23 -8.41 -5.18
C ARG A 228 -5.03 -8.34 -4.23
N PRO A 229 -4.61 -7.12 -3.84
CA PRO A 229 -5.10 -5.79 -4.24
C PRO A 229 -4.90 -5.52 -5.74
N ALA A 230 -5.85 -4.78 -6.34
CA ALA A 230 -5.90 -4.53 -7.79
C ALA A 230 -4.97 -3.37 -8.21
N ILE A 231 -3.74 -3.35 -7.72
CA ILE A 231 -2.78 -2.27 -7.95
C ILE A 231 -2.17 -2.40 -9.35
N ASN A 232 -2.35 -1.37 -10.16
CA ASN A 232 -1.63 -1.26 -11.43
C ASN A 232 -0.21 -0.72 -11.17
N VAL A 233 0.78 -1.60 -11.17
CA VAL A 233 2.18 -1.27 -10.92
C VAL A 233 2.78 -0.37 -12.00
N GLY A 234 2.25 -0.41 -13.23
CA GLY A 234 2.72 0.41 -14.35
C GLY A 234 2.45 1.90 -14.17
N VAL A 235 1.23 2.23 -13.69
CA VAL A 235 0.74 3.61 -13.52
C VAL A 235 1.02 4.17 -12.13
N SER A 236 1.14 3.32 -11.12
CA SER A 236 1.49 3.73 -9.75
C SER A 236 2.90 4.30 -9.69
N VAL A 237 3.08 5.41 -8.98
CA VAL A 237 4.37 6.14 -8.87
C VAL A 237 4.58 6.58 -7.43
N SER A 238 5.82 6.55 -6.94
CA SER A 238 6.22 7.23 -5.71
C SER A 238 7.47 8.09 -5.96
N ARG A 239 7.44 9.34 -5.49
CA ARG A 239 8.58 10.27 -5.60
C ARG A 239 9.64 9.99 -4.53
N VAL A 240 9.26 9.40 -3.40
CA VAL A 240 10.17 8.99 -2.33
C VAL A 240 10.86 7.67 -2.69
N GLY A 241 10.10 6.80 -3.27
CA GLY A 241 10.56 5.57 -3.89
C GLY A 241 11.33 4.64 -2.98
N GLY A 242 12.30 3.96 -3.56
CA GLY A 242 13.15 3.00 -2.86
C GLY A 242 13.93 3.57 -1.67
N ASN A 243 13.91 4.87 -1.42
CA ASN A 243 14.55 5.46 -0.22
C ASN A 243 13.79 5.14 1.07
N ALA A 244 12.49 4.81 0.97
CA ALA A 244 11.69 4.35 2.10
C ALA A 244 11.81 2.83 2.37
N GLN A 245 12.44 2.08 1.44
CA GLN A 245 12.59 0.63 1.54
C GLN A 245 13.80 0.22 2.36
N VAL A 246 13.68 -0.90 3.07
CA VAL A 246 14.85 -1.57 3.64
C VAL A 246 15.77 -2.09 2.51
N LYS A 247 17.07 -2.13 2.75
CA LYS A 247 18.08 -2.44 1.71
C LYS A 247 17.81 -3.75 0.97
N ALA A 248 17.41 -4.80 1.69
CA ALA A 248 17.08 -6.10 1.10
C ALA A 248 15.88 -5.99 0.14
N MET A 249 14.80 -5.33 0.54
CA MET A 249 13.64 -5.09 -0.32
C MET A 249 14.02 -4.29 -1.58
N LYS A 250 14.80 -3.22 -1.42
CA LYS A 250 15.25 -2.41 -2.56
C LYS A 250 16.01 -3.22 -3.60
N LYS A 251 16.83 -4.20 -3.17
CA LYS A 251 17.62 -5.08 -4.05
C LYS A 251 16.73 -5.99 -4.90
N ILE A 252 15.66 -6.54 -4.33
CA ILE A 252 14.79 -7.52 -5.02
C ILE A 252 13.62 -6.88 -5.78
N ALA A 253 13.08 -5.78 -5.27
CA ALA A 253 11.90 -5.13 -5.85
C ALA A 253 12.14 -4.61 -7.28
N GLY A 254 13.35 -4.14 -7.57
CA GLY A 254 13.75 -3.70 -8.92
C GLY A 254 13.62 -4.82 -9.96
N THR A 255 14.11 -6.01 -9.63
CA THR A 255 14.04 -7.20 -10.50
C THR A 255 12.58 -7.61 -10.73
N LEU A 256 11.79 -7.68 -9.67
CA LEU A 256 10.37 -8.05 -9.77
C LEU A 256 9.58 -7.11 -10.67
N LYS A 257 9.88 -5.80 -10.62
CA LYS A 257 9.25 -4.81 -11.50
C LYS A 257 9.52 -5.10 -12.98
N ILE A 258 10.76 -5.40 -13.31
CA ILE A 258 11.18 -5.73 -14.69
C ILE A 258 10.48 -7.02 -15.13
N ASP A 259 10.54 -8.07 -14.31
CA ASP A 259 9.89 -9.36 -14.58
C ASP A 259 8.39 -9.20 -14.86
N GLN A 260 7.69 -8.39 -14.03
CA GLN A 260 6.25 -8.16 -14.21
C GLN A 260 5.92 -7.31 -15.44
N ALA A 261 6.77 -6.37 -15.81
CA ALA A 261 6.59 -5.58 -17.02
C ALA A 261 6.73 -6.47 -18.28
N GLN A 262 7.78 -7.30 -18.33
CA GLN A 262 8.00 -8.25 -19.41
C GLN A 262 6.87 -9.29 -19.51
N TYR A 263 6.44 -9.83 -18.37
CA TYR A 263 5.31 -10.76 -18.33
C TYR A 263 4.03 -10.16 -18.94
N ARG A 264 3.64 -8.94 -18.56
CA ARG A 264 2.44 -8.29 -19.08
C ARG A 264 2.49 -8.04 -20.58
N GLU A 265 3.66 -7.67 -21.10
CA GLU A 265 3.88 -7.51 -22.53
C GLU A 265 3.68 -8.84 -23.27
N LEU A 266 4.34 -9.91 -22.80
CA LEU A 266 4.27 -11.24 -23.40
C LEU A 266 2.90 -11.91 -23.21
N GLU A 267 2.21 -11.69 -22.09
CA GLU A 267 0.86 -12.21 -21.86
C GLU A 267 -0.12 -11.71 -22.91
N SER A 268 -0.02 -10.47 -23.33
CA SER A 268 -0.87 -9.93 -24.36
C SER A 268 -0.68 -10.64 -25.70
N PHE A 269 0.56 -10.96 -26.08
CA PHE A 269 0.88 -11.72 -27.29
C PHE A 269 0.44 -13.18 -27.19
N SER A 270 0.60 -13.81 -26.04
CA SER A 270 0.20 -15.21 -25.79
C SER A 270 -1.31 -15.42 -26.00
N LYS A 271 -2.14 -14.45 -25.70
CA LYS A 271 -3.60 -14.51 -25.91
C LYS A 271 -4.01 -14.54 -27.40
N PHE A 272 -3.12 -14.16 -28.32
CA PHE A 272 -3.37 -14.14 -29.76
C PHE A 272 -2.96 -15.43 -30.50
N GLY A 273 -2.53 -16.49 -29.79
CA GLY A 273 -2.47 -17.86 -30.33
C GLY A 273 -1.25 -18.19 -31.20
N GLY A 274 -0.08 -17.64 -30.92
CA GLY A 274 1.19 -18.05 -31.53
C GLY A 274 1.86 -19.21 -30.77
N ASP A 275 2.55 -20.10 -31.49
CA ASP A 275 3.52 -21.03 -30.88
C ASP A 275 4.63 -20.23 -30.21
N LEU A 276 4.69 -20.29 -28.88
CA LEU A 276 5.70 -19.60 -28.10
C LEU A 276 6.94 -20.46 -28.00
N ASP A 277 8.10 -19.83 -28.21
CA ASP A 277 9.38 -20.49 -27.97
C ASP A 277 9.54 -20.85 -26.46
N PRO A 278 10.38 -21.86 -26.14
CA PRO A 278 10.53 -22.33 -24.76
C PRO A 278 11.01 -21.24 -23.78
N VAL A 279 11.82 -20.28 -24.24
CA VAL A 279 12.34 -19.19 -23.38
C VAL A 279 11.21 -18.24 -23.02
N THR A 280 10.42 -17.81 -24.00
CA THR A 280 9.24 -16.97 -23.78
C THR A 280 8.25 -17.65 -22.85
N GLN A 281 8.03 -18.97 -23.01
CA GLN A 281 7.15 -19.74 -22.13
C GLN A 281 7.64 -19.77 -20.68
N MET A 282 8.97 -19.86 -20.45
CA MET A 282 9.56 -19.77 -19.11
C MET A 282 9.36 -18.39 -18.48
N VAL A 283 9.47 -17.30 -19.25
CA VAL A 283 9.22 -15.94 -18.74
C VAL A 283 7.76 -15.76 -18.36
N ILE A 284 6.84 -16.28 -19.15
CA ILE A 284 5.40 -16.22 -18.85
C ILE A 284 5.08 -17.05 -17.60
N ASP A 285 5.59 -18.27 -17.47
CA ASP A 285 5.39 -19.12 -16.29
C ASP A 285 5.91 -18.43 -15.01
N LYS A 286 7.15 -17.89 -15.05
CA LYS A 286 7.71 -17.12 -13.95
C LYS A 286 6.84 -15.90 -13.60
N GLY A 287 6.39 -15.17 -14.61
CA GLY A 287 5.55 -13.99 -14.43
C GLY A 287 4.19 -14.30 -13.81
N GLN A 288 3.53 -15.38 -14.25
CA GLN A 288 2.26 -15.86 -13.68
C GLN A 288 2.42 -16.25 -12.21
N LYS A 289 3.48 -16.98 -11.87
CA LYS A 289 3.77 -17.37 -10.48
C LYS A 289 4.07 -16.19 -9.61
N ASN A 290 4.84 -15.22 -10.11
CA ASN A 290 5.09 -13.96 -9.42
C ASN A 290 3.78 -13.17 -9.22
N ALA A 291 2.93 -13.07 -10.23
CA ALA A 291 1.62 -12.42 -10.11
C ALA A 291 0.76 -13.11 -9.04
N ARG A 292 0.81 -14.44 -8.94
CA ARG A 292 0.09 -15.20 -7.91
C ARG A 292 0.62 -14.95 -6.51
N LEU A 293 1.95 -14.84 -6.32
CA LEU A 293 2.58 -14.48 -5.05
C LEU A 293 2.19 -13.08 -4.57
N LEU A 294 1.84 -12.18 -5.50
CA LEU A 294 1.46 -10.81 -5.17
C LEU A 294 -0.01 -10.68 -4.74
N VAL A 295 -0.82 -11.72 -4.93
CA VAL A 295 -2.20 -11.75 -4.41
C VAL A 295 -2.15 -11.91 -2.91
N GLN A 296 -2.86 -11.03 -2.20
CA GLN A 296 -2.89 -11.00 -0.74
C GLN A 296 -4.33 -10.94 -0.24
N PRO A 297 -4.71 -11.77 0.75
CA PRO A 297 -6.03 -11.68 1.35
C PRO A 297 -6.20 -10.36 2.11
N GLN A 298 -7.44 -9.91 2.21
CA GLN A 298 -7.81 -8.70 2.95
C GLN A 298 -7.62 -8.93 4.46
N TYR A 299 -7.22 -7.90 5.19
CA TYR A 299 -6.99 -7.89 6.64
C TYR A 299 -5.91 -8.86 7.13
N ALA A 300 -5.02 -9.23 6.25
CA ALA A 300 -3.88 -10.10 6.54
C ALA A 300 -2.54 -9.42 6.17
N PRO A 301 -2.15 -8.35 6.88
CA PRO A 301 -0.85 -7.71 6.66
C PRO A 301 0.29 -8.68 6.98
N MET A 302 1.35 -8.63 6.17
CA MET A 302 2.53 -9.48 6.30
C MET A 302 3.74 -8.67 6.79
N PRO A 303 4.59 -9.21 7.67
CA PRO A 303 5.85 -8.60 8.05
C PRO A 303 6.79 -8.44 6.85
N VAL A 304 7.58 -7.36 6.82
CA VAL A 304 8.46 -7.03 5.69
C VAL A 304 9.50 -8.11 5.40
N GLU A 305 10.04 -8.77 6.44
CA GLU A 305 10.98 -9.88 6.32
C GLU A 305 10.39 -11.07 5.56
N GLU A 306 9.12 -11.37 5.79
CA GLU A 306 8.41 -12.45 5.11
C GLU A 306 8.08 -12.07 3.66
N GLU A 307 7.71 -10.79 3.42
CA GLU A 307 7.51 -10.27 2.06
C GLU A 307 8.80 -10.37 1.24
N ILE A 308 9.95 -10.00 1.82
CA ILE A 308 11.26 -10.13 1.17
C ILE A 308 11.54 -11.58 0.81
N ALA A 309 11.36 -12.51 1.74
CA ALA A 309 11.63 -13.93 1.52
C ALA A 309 10.81 -14.51 0.35
N ILE A 310 9.52 -14.18 0.29
CA ILE A 310 8.63 -14.66 -0.77
C ILE A 310 8.96 -14.03 -2.12
N ILE A 311 9.17 -12.71 -2.16
CA ILE A 311 9.53 -11.99 -3.39
C ILE A 311 10.88 -12.48 -3.92
N TYR A 312 11.83 -12.81 -3.04
CA TYR A 312 13.10 -13.42 -3.41
C TYR A 312 12.87 -14.74 -4.14
N CYS A 313 12.04 -15.64 -3.63
CA CYS A 313 11.72 -16.91 -4.29
C CYS A 313 11.16 -16.70 -5.71
N GLY A 314 10.27 -15.73 -5.88
CA GLY A 314 9.71 -15.40 -7.19
C GLY A 314 10.74 -14.85 -8.17
N THR A 315 11.55 -13.88 -7.74
CA THR A 315 12.55 -13.21 -8.60
C THR A 315 13.70 -14.13 -8.99
N GLN A 316 14.13 -15.02 -8.10
CA GLN A 316 15.17 -16.03 -8.39
C GLN A 316 14.65 -17.24 -9.16
N GLY A 317 13.33 -17.30 -9.48
CA GLY A 317 12.76 -18.41 -10.24
C GLY A 317 12.68 -19.74 -9.48
N LEU A 318 12.71 -19.72 -8.14
CA LEU A 318 12.70 -20.93 -7.32
C LEU A 318 11.37 -21.68 -7.36
N LEU A 319 10.36 -21.09 -8.00
CA LEU A 319 9.03 -21.69 -8.17
C LEU A 319 8.87 -22.49 -9.46
N GLN A 320 9.90 -22.69 -10.27
CA GLN A 320 9.78 -23.35 -11.59
C GLN A 320 9.07 -24.70 -11.51
N ARG A 321 9.38 -25.52 -10.48
CA ARG A 321 8.81 -26.85 -10.27
C ARG A 321 7.45 -26.84 -9.58
N VAL A 322 6.98 -25.71 -9.08
CA VAL A 322 5.71 -25.56 -8.36
C VAL A 322 4.58 -25.28 -9.36
N PRO A 323 3.56 -26.11 -9.48
CA PRO A 323 2.40 -25.81 -10.33
C PRO A 323 1.69 -24.52 -9.85
N LEU A 324 1.19 -23.71 -10.78
CA LEU A 324 0.55 -22.42 -10.50
C LEU A 324 -0.54 -22.50 -9.40
N LYS A 325 -1.33 -23.57 -9.41
CA LYS A 325 -2.40 -23.82 -8.42
C LYS A 325 -1.88 -24.00 -6.98
N HIS A 326 -0.63 -24.44 -6.81
CA HIS A 326 -0.01 -24.72 -5.52
C HIS A 326 0.94 -23.62 -5.03
N VAL A 327 1.03 -22.49 -5.73
CA VAL A 327 1.89 -21.36 -5.31
C VAL A 327 1.49 -20.82 -3.93
N GLY A 328 0.18 -20.76 -3.61
CA GLY A 328 -0.27 -20.34 -2.27
C GLY A 328 0.05 -21.35 -1.17
N ASP A 329 0.02 -22.65 -1.46
CA ASP A 329 0.40 -23.70 -0.51
C ASP A 329 1.92 -23.67 -0.29
N PHE A 330 2.71 -23.51 -1.36
CA PHE A 330 4.16 -23.32 -1.27
C PHE A 330 4.50 -22.16 -0.35
N GLU A 331 3.88 -20.99 -0.56
CA GLU A 331 4.10 -19.80 0.27
C GLU A 331 3.90 -20.11 1.75
N LYS A 332 2.79 -20.74 2.08
CA LYS A 332 2.44 -21.08 3.46
C LYS A 332 3.48 -22.01 4.10
N TYR A 333 3.83 -23.12 3.45
CA TYR A 333 4.81 -24.07 3.96
C TYR A 333 6.21 -23.46 4.06
N PHE A 334 6.61 -22.66 3.08
CA PHE A 334 7.89 -21.98 3.06
C PHE A 334 8.04 -21.02 4.25
N LEU A 335 7.04 -20.18 4.48
CA LEU A 335 7.05 -19.26 5.62
C LEU A 335 7.01 -19.98 6.96
N ASP A 336 6.24 -21.05 7.09
CA ASP A 336 6.15 -21.82 8.32
C ASP A 336 7.51 -22.45 8.68
N ILE A 337 8.26 -22.97 7.70
CA ILE A 337 9.63 -23.47 7.92
C ILE A 337 10.56 -22.34 8.36
N LEU A 338 10.53 -21.19 7.70
CA LEU A 338 11.37 -20.04 8.06
C LEU A 338 11.07 -19.54 9.48
N ARG A 339 9.80 -19.47 9.86
CA ARG A 339 9.37 -19.04 11.21
C ARG A 339 9.85 -19.98 12.32
N VAL A 340 9.85 -21.28 12.04
CA VAL A 340 10.17 -22.31 13.06
C VAL A 340 11.66 -22.63 13.11
N ARG A 341 12.31 -22.82 11.95
CA ARG A 341 13.70 -23.30 11.90
C ARG A 341 14.74 -22.20 11.68
N TYR A 342 14.41 -21.17 10.90
CA TYR A 342 15.40 -20.20 10.41
C TYR A 342 15.05 -18.74 10.76
N ARG A 343 14.31 -18.55 11.87
CA ARG A 343 13.86 -17.19 12.24
C ARG A 343 15.03 -16.24 12.47
N LYS A 344 16.03 -16.66 13.24
CA LYS A 344 17.19 -15.82 13.58
C LYS A 344 18.14 -15.64 12.39
N GLU A 345 18.38 -16.72 11.67
CA GLU A 345 19.37 -16.78 10.59
C GLU A 345 18.86 -16.12 9.30
N VAL A 346 17.54 -16.06 9.09
CA VAL A 346 16.95 -15.54 7.87
C VAL A 346 16.03 -14.35 8.16
N LEU A 347 14.92 -14.55 8.90
CA LEU A 347 13.90 -13.51 9.03
C LEU A 347 14.41 -12.27 9.79
N ASP A 348 15.14 -12.45 10.90
CA ASP A 348 15.66 -11.33 11.67
C ASP A 348 16.75 -10.56 10.90
N GLU A 349 17.56 -11.24 10.06
CA GLU A 349 18.53 -10.60 9.17
C GLU A 349 17.83 -9.81 8.03
N LEU A 350 16.81 -10.40 7.42
CA LEU A 350 16.00 -9.69 6.41
C LEU A 350 15.29 -8.45 6.99
N LYS A 351 14.83 -8.52 8.24
CA LYS A 351 14.20 -7.42 8.96
C LYS A 351 15.13 -6.22 9.12
N VAL A 352 16.41 -6.43 9.37
CA VAL A 352 17.42 -5.37 9.43
C VAL A 352 17.96 -4.97 8.05
N GLY A 353 17.45 -5.60 6.99
CA GLY A 353 17.79 -5.29 5.60
C GLY A 353 19.03 -5.98 5.06
N ARG A 354 19.52 -7.05 5.72
CA ARG A 354 20.61 -7.89 5.23
C ARG A 354 20.08 -8.99 4.31
N LEU A 355 20.68 -9.09 3.15
CA LEU A 355 20.51 -10.18 2.19
C LEU A 355 21.87 -10.47 1.60
N ASP A 356 22.70 -11.21 2.35
CA ASP A 356 24.00 -11.69 1.95
C ASP A 356 23.92 -13.11 1.35
N GLU A 357 25.06 -13.66 0.96
CA GLU A 357 25.14 -14.99 0.34
C GLU A 357 24.67 -16.12 1.26
N VAL A 358 24.84 -15.98 2.58
CA VAL A 358 24.43 -17.01 3.53
C VAL A 358 22.91 -17.03 3.66
N VAL A 359 22.29 -15.86 3.82
CA VAL A 359 20.83 -15.73 3.88
C VAL A 359 20.20 -16.20 2.57
N ALA A 360 20.81 -15.83 1.43
CA ALA A 360 20.35 -16.25 0.11
C ALA A 360 20.39 -17.78 -0.05
N ALA A 361 21.51 -18.41 0.31
CA ALA A 361 21.66 -19.87 0.24
C ALA A 361 20.62 -20.62 1.10
N LEU A 362 20.35 -20.14 2.34
CA LEU A 362 19.32 -20.73 3.20
C LEU A 362 17.91 -20.57 2.60
N LEU A 363 17.60 -19.41 2.01
CA LEU A 363 16.32 -19.19 1.32
C LEU A 363 16.16 -20.17 0.14
N GLU A 364 17.21 -20.38 -0.64
CA GLU A 364 17.22 -21.29 -1.80
C GLU A 364 17.08 -22.76 -1.37
N GLU A 365 17.77 -23.15 -0.29
CA GLU A 365 17.69 -24.50 0.28
C GLU A 365 16.26 -24.82 0.73
N VAL A 366 15.66 -23.93 1.53
CA VAL A 366 14.28 -24.11 2.03
C VAL A 366 13.26 -24.05 0.88
N ALA A 367 13.45 -23.15 -0.09
CA ALA A 367 12.57 -23.07 -1.23
C ALA A 367 12.59 -24.35 -2.08
N LYS A 368 13.77 -24.95 -2.27
CA LYS A 368 13.93 -26.23 -2.95
C LYS A 368 13.29 -27.38 -2.17
N GLU A 369 13.52 -27.47 -0.85
CA GLU A 369 12.86 -28.48 0.02
C GLU A 369 11.33 -28.44 -0.13
N VAL A 370 10.76 -27.23 -0.16
CA VAL A 370 9.31 -27.06 -0.27
C VAL A 370 8.82 -27.29 -1.71
N ALA A 371 9.55 -26.82 -2.72
CA ALA A 371 9.17 -27.01 -4.13
C ALA A 371 9.14 -28.50 -4.52
N ASP A 372 10.06 -29.31 -4.00
CA ASP A 372 10.12 -30.74 -4.26
C ASP A 372 8.87 -31.50 -3.73
N LYS A 373 8.19 -30.98 -2.70
CA LYS A 373 6.91 -31.52 -2.20
C LYS A 373 5.74 -31.32 -3.19
N PHE A 374 5.82 -30.30 -4.02
CA PHE A 374 4.78 -29.94 -4.99
C PHE A 374 5.14 -30.34 -6.42
N ALA A 375 6.39 -30.74 -6.66
CA ALA A 375 6.79 -31.23 -7.98
C ALA A 375 5.94 -32.42 -8.39
N ALA A 376 5.30 -32.36 -9.56
CA ALA A 376 4.64 -33.53 -10.13
C ALA A 376 5.67 -34.66 -10.29
N PRO A 377 5.33 -35.93 -10.01
CA PRO A 377 6.23 -37.05 -10.26
C PRO A 377 6.68 -36.97 -11.71
N VAL A 378 7.98 -36.91 -11.92
CA VAL A 378 8.57 -36.97 -13.26
C VAL A 378 8.04 -38.24 -13.93
N LYS A 379 7.23 -38.09 -14.97
CA LYS A 379 6.91 -39.24 -15.84
C LYS A 379 8.24 -39.76 -16.38
N GLN A 380 8.70 -40.89 -15.86
CA GLN A 380 9.77 -41.66 -16.51
C GLN A 380 9.28 -41.92 -17.92
N THR A 381 9.91 -41.29 -18.89
CA THR A 381 9.81 -41.70 -20.29
C THR A 381 10.37 -43.11 -20.34
N GLU A 382 9.49 -44.13 -20.42
CA GLU A 382 9.88 -45.47 -20.82
C GLU A 382 10.53 -45.32 -22.19
N GLU A 383 11.84 -45.52 -22.24
CA GLU A 383 12.55 -45.78 -23.48
C GLU A 383 11.96 -47.06 -24.09
N PHE A 384 11.17 -46.88 -25.13
CA PHE A 384 10.86 -47.99 -26.01
C PHE A 384 12.17 -48.45 -26.66
N VAL A 385 12.75 -49.50 -26.09
CA VAL A 385 13.79 -50.27 -26.77
C VAL A 385 13.01 -51.18 -27.75
N ASP A 386 13.01 -50.77 -29.02
CA ASP A 386 12.60 -51.65 -30.10
C ASP A 386 13.55 -52.86 -30.18
N LYS A 387 12.94 -54.04 -30.12
CA LYS A 387 13.55 -55.29 -30.55
C LYS A 387 13.01 -55.66 -31.92
#